data_b2270bcfd5c05579195d07aafefad9a4
#
_entry.id   b2270bcfd5c05579195d07aafefad9a4
#
_cell.length_a   1.000
_cell.length_b   1.000
_cell.length_c   1.000
_cell.angle_alpha   90.00
_cell.angle_beta   90.00
_cell.angle_gamma   90.00
#
_symmetry.space_group_name_H-M   'P 1'
#
loop_
_entity.id
_entity.type
_entity.pdbx_description
1 polymer ?
#
loop_
_entity_poly.entity_id
_entity_poly.type
_entity_poly.pdbx_seq_one_letter_code
_entity_poly.pdbx_strand_id
1 'polypeptide(L)'
;VTPENPEDPFEGYLTEHGYASSTPTTDGQRVYAFFGKDGVHAVDLDGNRLWQTSVGTQSSNRRWGSAASLILHEDLVIVNASEEQRAILALEAETGKVRWRAEGAILELAYGTPLITKDADGQNVLIVIAPGEIWGLNPTNGKLRWYAAHSLTGNVCPSVLVRDQIVFGFGGFRSSGSFAMKLGGRGELGKDAFIWQSRASSYVATPLLHEDHLHWLDDRGIAWCIRASDGKELYRQRVEGLQATGRPVYASPVLAGDHWLVPSRWDGVFALALGSTFQLLAQNRIPDDASDFNSTPAIDRGELLLRSNQTLYCLRSDTKS
;
A
#
# COMPACT_ATOMS: atom_id res chain seq x y z
N VAL A 1 -14.91 -12.23 -12.80
CA VAL A 1 -15.97 -12.16 -11.77
C VAL A 1 -17.00 -11.15 -12.24
N THR A 2 -18.28 -11.50 -12.23
CA THR A 2 -19.36 -10.55 -12.46
C THR A 2 -19.79 -10.05 -11.08
N PRO A 3 -19.75 -8.73 -10.80
CA PRO A 3 -20.12 -8.20 -9.49
C PRO A 3 -21.58 -8.51 -9.12
N GLU A 4 -21.81 -8.93 -7.89
CA GLU A 4 -23.17 -9.11 -7.33
C GLU A 4 -23.70 -7.81 -6.73
N ASN A 5 -22.81 -6.92 -6.27
CA ASN A 5 -23.16 -5.61 -5.73
C ASN A 5 -22.82 -4.49 -6.70
N PRO A 6 -23.66 -3.46 -6.81
CA PRO A 6 -23.35 -2.31 -7.66
C PRO A 6 -22.20 -1.50 -7.05
N GLU A 7 -21.20 -1.25 -7.86
CA GLU A 7 -20.11 -0.33 -7.55
C GLU A 7 -20.52 1.14 -7.72
N ASP A 8 -19.71 2.06 -7.22
CA ASP A 8 -19.85 3.48 -7.53
C ASP A 8 -19.67 3.71 -9.04
N PRO A 9 -20.25 4.78 -9.60
CA PRO A 9 -20.07 5.11 -11.01
C PRO A 9 -18.58 5.20 -11.38
N PHE A 10 -18.21 4.68 -12.56
CA PHE A 10 -16.83 4.71 -13.06
C PHE A 10 -16.44 6.12 -13.49
N GLU A 11 -16.18 6.97 -12.50
CA GLU A 11 -15.83 8.39 -12.67
C GLU A 11 -14.77 8.81 -11.63
N GLY A 12 -14.20 10.01 -11.82
CA GLY A 12 -13.22 10.56 -10.90
C GLY A 12 -11.99 9.64 -10.74
N TYR A 13 -11.57 9.39 -9.52
CA TYR A 13 -10.38 8.56 -9.25
C TYR A 13 -10.56 7.07 -9.55
N LEU A 14 -11.79 6.56 -9.61
CA LEU A 14 -12.03 5.17 -10.05
C LEU A 14 -11.54 4.91 -11.46
N THR A 15 -11.50 5.93 -12.32
CA THR A 15 -10.95 5.80 -13.69
C THR A 15 -9.43 5.58 -13.70
N GLU A 16 -8.74 5.95 -12.62
CA GLU A 16 -7.28 5.84 -12.51
C GLU A 16 -6.81 4.44 -12.09
N HIS A 17 -7.61 3.69 -11.33
CA HIS A 17 -7.20 2.39 -10.79
C HIS A 17 -8.22 1.26 -10.99
N GLY A 18 -9.47 1.57 -11.34
CA GLY A 18 -10.53 0.59 -11.53
C GLY A 18 -11.06 -0.03 -10.23
N TYR A 19 -11.92 -1.04 -10.37
CA TYR A 19 -12.54 -1.74 -9.23
C TYR A 19 -11.71 -2.92 -8.69
N ALA A 20 -10.59 -3.25 -9.31
CA ALA A 20 -9.75 -4.41 -9.00
C ALA A 20 -8.29 -4.01 -8.79
N SER A 21 -8.06 -2.99 -7.95
CA SER A 21 -6.71 -2.47 -7.67
C SER A 21 -5.98 -3.20 -6.55
N SER A 22 -6.70 -3.91 -5.69
CA SER A 22 -6.12 -4.68 -4.59
C SER A 22 -5.30 -5.86 -5.11
N THR A 23 -4.12 -6.08 -4.51
CA THR A 23 -3.29 -7.25 -4.83
C THR A 23 -3.88 -8.51 -4.21
N PRO A 24 -4.11 -9.58 -4.97
CA PRO A 24 -4.50 -10.88 -4.43
C PRO A 24 -3.43 -11.47 -3.52
N THR A 25 -3.83 -12.33 -2.58
CA THR A 25 -2.91 -13.08 -1.73
C THR A 25 -3.22 -14.57 -1.77
N THR A 26 -2.28 -15.42 -1.36
CA THR A 26 -2.43 -16.88 -1.37
C THR A 26 -1.82 -17.54 -0.15
N ASP A 27 -2.47 -18.60 0.33
CA ASP A 27 -1.96 -19.52 1.36
C ASP A 27 -1.27 -20.76 0.74
N GLY A 28 -1.13 -20.79 -0.59
CA GLY A 28 -0.59 -21.94 -1.33
C GLY A 28 -1.63 -22.99 -1.72
N GLN A 29 -2.85 -22.90 -1.21
CA GLN A 29 -3.99 -23.76 -1.55
C GLN A 29 -5.14 -22.99 -2.18
N ARG A 30 -5.28 -21.71 -1.80
CA ARG A 30 -6.34 -20.80 -2.23
C ARG A 30 -5.73 -19.47 -2.64
N VAL A 31 -6.44 -18.77 -3.50
CA VAL A 31 -6.17 -17.37 -3.84
C VAL A 31 -7.34 -16.53 -3.34
N TYR A 32 -7.01 -15.44 -2.65
CA TYR A 32 -7.98 -14.49 -2.11
C TYR A 32 -7.85 -13.17 -2.86
N ALA A 33 -8.96 -12.65 -3.34
CA ALA A 33 -9.01 -11.37 -4.07
C ALA A 33 -10.10 -10.47 -3.48
N PHE A 34 -9.85 -9.17 -3.43
CA PHE A 34 -10.76 -8.17 -2.92
C PHE A 34 -11.23 -7.25 -4.04
N PHE A 35 -12.54 -7.12 -4.20
CA PHE A 35 -13.19 -6.35 -5.25
C PHE A 35 -14.15 -5.30 -4.68
N GLY A 36 -13.69 -4.54 -3.69
CA GLY A 36 -14.49 -3.45 -3.10
C GLY A 36 -15.84 -3.91 -2.59
N LYS A 37 -16.94 -3.32 -3.07
CA LYS A 37 -18.31 -3.64 -2.64
C LYS A 37 -18.76 -5.06 -2.99
N ASP A 38 -18.12 -5.68 -3.98
CA ASP A 38 -18.38 -7.09 -4.30
C ASP A 38 -17.73 -8.04 -3.28
N GLY A 39 -16.89 -7.52 -2.39
CA GLY A 39 -16.35 -8.23 -1.24
C GLY A 39 -15.08 -9.00 -1.54
N VAL A 40 -14.80 -9.96 -0.67
CA VAL A 40 -13.65 -10.86 -0.76
C VAL A 40 -14.08 -12.18 -1.36
N HIS A 41 -13.33 -12.65 -2.35
CA HIS A 41 -13.51 -13.93 -3.02
C HIS A 41 -12.36 -14.85 -2.68
N ALA A 42 -12.63 -16.11 -2.42
CA ALA A 42 -11.65 -17.18 -2.41
C ALA A 42 -11.90 -18.16 -3.56
N VAL A 43 -10.84 -18.50 -4.25
CA VAL A 43 -10.84 -19.51 -5.29
C VAL A 43 -9.77 -20.56 -5.00
N ASP A 44 -9.95 -21.79 -5.48
CA ASP A 44 -8.88 -22.78 -5.48
C ASP A 44 -7.84 -22.46 -6.58
N LEU A 45 -6.77 -23.26 -6.68
CA LEU A 45 -5.72 -23.05 -7.69
C LEU A 45 -6.18 -23.35 -9.12
N ASP A 46 -7.32 -24.02 -9.28
CA ASP A 46 -7.96 -24.28 -10.59
C ASP A 46 -8.92 -23.14 -10.99
N GLY A 47 -9.13 -22.15 -10.11
CA GLY A 47 -10.00 -20.98 -10.33
C GLY A 47 -11.46 -21.21 -9.95
N ASN A 48 -11.81 -22.33 -9.30
CA ASN A 48 -13.16 -22.57 -8.83
C ASN A 48 -13.45 -21.72 -7.58
N ARG A 49 -14.59 -21.03 -7.55
CA ARG A 49 -15.01 -20.22 -6.41
C ARG A 49 -15.35 -21.10 -5.23
N LEU A 50 -14.67 -20.89 -4.09
CA LEU A 50 -14.91 -21.57 -2.83
C LEU A 50 -15.93 -20.82 -1.98
N TRP A 51 -15.73 -19.51 -1.82
CA TRP A 51 -16.64 -18.63 -1.11
C TRP A 51 -16.49 -17.18 -1.56
N GLN A 52 -17.52 -16.39 -1.23
CA GLN A 52 -17.54 -14.94 -1.39
C GLN A 52 -18.16 -14.33 -0.12
N THR A 53 -17.58 -13.23 0.36
CA THR A 53 -18.06 -12.55 1.58
C THR A 53 -18.12 -11.06 1.34
N SER A 54 -19.32 -10.47 1.50
CA SER A 54 -19.48 -9.02 1.49
C SER A 54 -18.80 -8.39 2.70
N VAL A 55 -18.11 -7.29 2.48
CA VAL A 55 -17.46 -6.49 3.51
C VAL A 55 -18.09 -5.11 3.65
N GLY A 56 -19.32 -4.95 3.16
CA GLY A 56 -20.08 -3.71 3.16
C GLY A 56 -20.25 -3.16 1.75
N THR A 57 -21.15 -2.17 1.62
CA THR A 57 -21.52 -1.55 0.32
C THR A 57 -21.56 -0.03 0.40
N GLN A 58 -21.05 0.57 1.48
CA GLN A 58 -20.98 2.01 1.63
C GLN A 58 -19.88 2.58 0.73
N SER A 59 -19.82 3.89 0.66
CA SER A 59 -18.74 4.66 0.06
C SER A 59 -18.31 5.73 1.02
N SER A 60 -17.02 6.08 0.98
CA SER A 60 -16.55 7.29 1.62
C SER A 60 -17.11 8.54 0.90
N ASN A 61 -16.91 9.69 1.50
CA ASN A 61 -17.27 10.96 0.88
C ASN A 61 -16.48 11.26 -0.42
N ARG A 62 -15.41 10.52 -0.68
CA ARG A 62 -14.57 10.64 -1.89
C ARG A 62 -15.01 9.72 -3.01
N ARG A 63 -15.64 8.59 -2.71
CA ARG A 63 -16.03 7.56 -3.69
C ARG A 63 -14.85 7.10 -4.55
N TRP A 64 -13.69 6.90 -3.91
CA TRP A 64 -12.48 6.47 -4.63
C TRP A 64 -12.40 4.95 -4.79
N GLY A 65 -13.26 4.20 -4.10
CA GLY A 65 -13.20 2.74 -4.06
C GLY A 65 -12.08 2.23 -3.17
N SER A 66 -11.98 0.93 -3.03
CA SER A 66 -10.97 0.26 -2.22
C SER A 66 -9.65 0.11 -2.94
N ALA A 67 -8.55 0.31 -2.21
CA ALA A 67 -7.18 0.19 -2.73
C ALA A 67 -6.28 -0.70 -1.86
N ALA A 68 -6.63 -0.94 -0.59
CA ALA A 68 -5.85 -1.78 0.30
C ALA A 68 -5.85 -3.24 -0.16
N SER A 69 -4.69 -3.90 -0.08
CA SER A 69 -4.56 -5.31 -0.39
C SER A 69 -4.89 -6.18 0.82
N LEU A 70 -5.23 -7.45 0.54
CA LEU A 70 -5.46 -8.45 1.57
C LEU A 70 -4.15 -8.90 2.21
N ILE A 71 -4.20 -9.24 3.50
CA ILE A 71 -3.09 -9.88 4.21
C ILE A 71 -3.57 -11.15 4.90
N LEU A 72 -2.68 -12.13 5.03
CA LEU A 72 -2.94 -13.39 5.71
C LEU A 72 -2.30 -13.40 7.09
N HIS A 73 -3.00 -13.97 8.05
CA HIS A 73 -2.48 -14.23 9.38
C HIS A 73 -3.08 -15.52 9.92
N GLU A 74 -2.23 -16.56 10.06
CA GLU A 74 -2.70 -17.89 10.48
C GLU A 74 -3.85 -18.39 9.57
N ASP A 75 -5.03 -18.63 10.13
CA ASP A 75 -6.24 -19.07 9.44
C ASP A 75 -7.16 -17.92 9.02
N LEU A 76 -6.65 -16.67 9.01
CA LEU A 76 -7.43 -15.46 8.77
C LEU A 76 -6.99 -14.71 7.51
N VAL A 77 -7.97 -14.21 6.76
CA VAL A 77 -7.82 -13.20 5.71
C VAL A 77 -8.25 -11.87 6.30
N ILE A 78 -7.33 -10.90 6.38
CA ILE A 78 -7.62 -9.58 6.93
C ILE A 78 -7.82 -8.61 5.78
N VAL A 79 -8.92 -7.87 5.84
CA VAL A 79 -9.32 -6.89 4.85
C VAL A 79 -9.53 -5.52 5.47
N ASN A 80 -8.97 -4.50 4.86
CA ASN A 80 -9.26 -3.11 5.17
C ASN A 80 -10.47 -2.67 4.33
N ALA A 81 -11.66 -2.73 4.92
CA ALA A 81 -12.92 -2.31 4.33
C ALA A 81 -13.31 -0.89 4.79
N SER A 82 -12.33 0.02 4.83
CA SER A 82 -12.52 1.41 5.25
C SER A 82 -13.52 2.15 4.37
N GLU A 83 -13.52 1.87 3.08
CA GLU A 83 -14.45 2.46 2.11
C GLU A 83 -15.86 1.89 2.28
N GLU A 84 -15.99 0.55 2.38
CA GLU A 84 -17.26 -0.18 2.35
C GLU A 84 -18.03 -0.10 3.67
N GLN A 85 -17.36 0.03 4.81
CA GLN A 85 -18.04 0.08 6.11
C GLN A 85 -17.21 0.70 7.25
N ARG A 86 -16.10 1.39 6.97
CA ARG A 86 -15.20 1.98 7.98
C ARG A 86 -14.75 0.96 9.02
N ALA A 87 -14.31 -0.20 8.56
CA ALA A 87 -13.88 -1.30 9.41
C ALA A 87 -12.68 -2.06 8.85
N ILE A 88 -11.92 -2.66 9.77
CA ILE A 88 -11.00 -3.76 9.47
C ILE A 88 -11.69 -5.06 9.86
N LEU A 89 -11.71 -6.04 8.96
CA LEU A 89 -12.31 -7.34 9.22
C LEU A 89 -11.25 -8.44 9.14
N ALA A 90 -11.51 -9.53 9.85
CA ALA A 90 -10.86 -10.81 9.59
C ALA A 90 -11.91 -11.86 9.23
N LEU A 91 -11.66 -12.54 8.13
CA LEU A 91 -12.45 -13.63 7.61
C LEU A 91 -11.71 -14.95 7.83
N GLU A 92 -12.43 -16.01 8.16
CA GLU A 92 -11.85 -17.35 8.17
C GLU A 92 -11.41 -17.72 6.76
N ALA A 93 -10.16 -18.10 6.59
CA ALA A 93 -9.59 -18.43 5.27
C ALA A 93 -10.33 -19.58 4.58
N GLU A 94 -10.81 -20.56 5.33
CA GLU A 94 -11.50 -21.73 4.83
C GLU A 94 -12.94 -21.44 4.40
N THR A 95 -13.67 -20.61 5.17
CA THR A 95 -15.13 -20.48 5.05
C THR A 95 -15.62 -19.10 4.61
N GLY A 96 -14.75 -18.10 4.69
CA GLY A 96 -15.11 -16.70 4.49
C GLY A 96 -15.94 -16.07 5.61
N LYS A 97 -16.25 -16.80 6.70
CA LYS A 97 -17.04 -16.25 7.81
C LYS A 97 -16.26 -15.15 8.53
N VAL A 98 -16.97 -14.07 8.87
CA VAL A 98 -16.38 -12.99 9.68
C VAL A 98 -16.07 -13.51 11.07
N ARG A 99 -14.78 -13.53 11.45
CA ARG A 99 -14.28 -13.91 12.76
C ARG A 99 -14.32 -12.73 13.74
N TRP A 100 -13.90 -11.56 13.27
CA TRP A 100 -13.96 -10.33 14.05
C TRP A 100 -14.03 -9.10 13.15
N ARG A 101 -14.41 -7.97 13.77
CA ARG A 101 -14.53 -6.67 13.15
C ARG A 101 -14.02 -5.58 14.11
N ALA A 102 -13.21 -4.65 13.62
CA ALA A 102 -12.78 -3.45 14.32
C ALA A 102 -13.30 -2.22 13.55
N GLU A 103 -14.24 -1.51 14.12
CA GLU A 103 -14.94 -0.38 13.49
C GLU A 103 -14.49 0.96 14.06
N GLY A 104 -14.47 1.98 13.22
CA GLY A 104 -14.20 3.35 13.64
C GLY A 104 -14.40 4.37 12.54
N ALA A 105 -15.08 5.47 12.85
CA ALA A 105 -15.31 6.54 11.88
C ALA A 105 -14.00 7.13 11.33
N ILE A 106 -12.91 7.06 12.10
CA ILE A 106 -11.58 7.53 11.69
C ILE A 106 -10.96 6.70 10.56
N LEU A 107 -11.45 5.48 10.33
CA LEU A 107 -10.98 4.64 9.23
C LEU A 107 -11.43 5.16 7.86
N GLU A 108 -12.40 6.07 7.78
CA GLU A 108 -12.76 6.68 6.51
C GLU A 108 -11.52 7.34 5.87
N LEU A 109 -11.25 7.03 4.59
CA LEU A 109 -10.07 7.47 3.83
C LEU A 109 -8.71 6.83 4.26
N ALA A 110 -8.74 5.71 4.97
CA ALA A 110 -7.56 4.89 5.26
C ALA A 110 -7.37 3.84 4.15
N TYR A 111 -6.65 4.19 3.10
CA TYR A 111 -6.48 3.35 1.90
C TYR A 111 -5.25 2.43 1.95
N GLY A 112 -4.36 2.61 2.93
CA GLY A 112 -3.14 1.84 3.06
C GLY A 112 -3.40 0.38 3.42
N THR A 113 -2.58 -0.53 2.89
CA THR A 113 -2.60 -1.93 3.31
C THR A 113 -2.06 -2.04 4.73
N PRO A 114 -2.79 -2.66 5.67
CA PRO A 114 -2.30 -2.96 7.00
C PRO A 114 -1.10 -3.90 6.98
N LEU A 115 -0.38 -3.98 8.10
CA LEU A 115 0.76 -4.88 8.22
C LEU A 115 0.74 -5.58 9.58
N ILE A 116 1.10 -6.87 9.62
CA ILE A 116 1.29 -7.61 10.87
C ILE A 116 2.78 -7.78 11.13
N THR A 117 3.18 -7.45 12.35
CA THR A 117 4.54 -7.64 12.85
C THR A 117 4.50 -8.04 14.33
N LYS A 118 5.67 -8.31 14.91
CA LYS A 118 5.81 -8.51 16.35
C LYS A 118 6.18 -7.19 17.03
N ASP A 119 5.54 -6.91 18.16
CA ASP A 119 5.93 -5.83 19.06
C ASP A 119 7.14 -6.21 19.93
N ALA A 120 7.56 -5.29 20.81
CA ALA A 120 8.72 -5.51 21.69
C ALA A 120 8.54 -6.69 22.66
N ASP A 121 7.30 -7.07 22.95
CA ASP A 121 6.97 -8.22 23.79
C ASP A 121 6.88 -9.54 22.99
N GLY A 122 7.19 -9.50 21.68
CA GLY A 122 7.09 -10.65 20.77
C GLY A 122 5.65 -10.99 20.36
N GLN A 123 4.67 -10.16 20.70
CA GLN A 123 3.27 -10.39 20.37
C GLN A 123 2.94 -9.87 18.97
N ASN A 124 2.19 -10.66 18.18
CA ASN A 124 1.72 -10.21 16.88
C ASN A 124 0.80 -8.99 17.05
N VAL A 125 1.06 -7.94 16.29
CA VAL A 125 0.25 -6.72 16.24
C VAL A 125 -0.08 -6.38 14.79
N LEU A 126 -1.35 -6.11 14.53
CA LEU A 126 -1.85 -5.59 13.25
C LEU A 126 -1.84 -4.06 13.32
N ILE A 127 -1.11 -3.44 12.42
CA ILE A 127 -0.93 -1.99 12.34
C ILE A 127 -1.79 -1.43 11.23
N VAL A 128 -2.57 -0.41 11.56
CA VAL A 128 -3.42 0.34 10.61
C VAL A 128 -3.11 1.82 10.78
N ILE A 129 -2.83 2.52 9.68
CA ILE A 129 -2.68 3.97 9.69
C ILE A 129 -3.94 4.58 9.08
N ALA A 130 -4.66 5.34 9.87
CA ALA A 130 -5.85 6.07 9.49
C ALA A 130 -5.60 7.59 9.53
N PRO A 131 -6.44 8.43 8.91
CA PRO A 131 -6.31 9.88 9.07
C PRO A 131 -6.34 10.31 10.54
N GLY A 132 -5.24 10.87 11.02
CA GLY A 132 -5.10 11.37 12.40
C GLY A 132 -4.66 10.36 13.46
N GLU A 133 -4.78 9.07 13.20
CA GLU A 133 -4.40 8.02 14.16
C GLU A 133 -3.70 6.82 13.51
N ILE A 134 -2.81 6.21 14.28
CA ILE A 134 -2.29 4.87 14.02
C ILE A 134 -2.79 3.93 15.10
N TRP A 135 -3.25 2.76 14.69
CA TRP A 135 -3.81 1.72 15.57
C TRP A 135 -2.94 0.47 15.58
N GLY A 136 -2.73 -0.09 16.77
CA GLY A 136 -2.20 -1.43 16.96
C GLY A 136 -3.29 -2.36 17.49
N LEU A 137 -3.75 -3.27 16.64
CA LEU A 137 -4.81 -4.23 16.95
C LEU A 137 -4.22 -5.61 17.26
N ASN A 138 -4.94 -6.39 18.05
CA ASN A 138 -4.67 -7.83 18.15
C ASN A 138 -5.19 -8.51 16.87
N PRO A 139 -4.34 -9.13 16.05
CA PRO A 139 -4.77 -9.71 14.77
C PRO A 139 -5.72 -10.91 14.91
N THR A 140 -5.70 -11.61 16.06
CA THR A 140 -6.55 -12.78 16.28
C THR A 140 -8.02 -12.43 16.64
N ASN A 141 -8.25 -11.25 17.23
CA ASN A 141 -9.59 -10.88 17.74
C ASN A 141 -10.02 -9.43 17.47
N GLY A 142 -9.21 -8.64 16.75
CA GLY A 142 -9.51 -7.26 16.37
C GLY A 142 -9.48 -6.23 17.50
N LYS A 143 -9.17 -6.61 18.74
CA LYS A 143 -9.18 -5.67 19.88
C LYS A 143 -8.04 -4.67 19.77
N LEU A 144 -8.37 -3.39 19.93
CA LEU A 144 -7.41 -2.31 20.01
C LEU A 144 -6.52 -2.50 21.25
N ARG A 145 -5.20 -2.55 21.04
CA ARG A 145 -4.19 -2.63 22.10
C ARG A 145 -3.66 -1.25 22.46
N TRP A 146 -3.35 -0.47 21.43
CA TRP A 146 -2.84 0.88 21.55
C TRP A 146 -3.21 1.72 20.32
N TYR A 147 -3.18 3.01 20.48
CA TYR A 147 -3.26 3.98 19.39
C TYR A 147 -2.40 5.21 19.70
N ALA A 148 -2.04 5.95 18.65
CA ALA A 148 -1.35 7.21 18.78
C ALA A 148 -1.91 8.23 17.78
N ALA A 149 -2.09 9.47 18.24
CA ALA A 149 -2.48 10.56 17.37
C ALA A 149 -1.28 11.07 16.56
N HIS A 150 -1.51 11.36 15.28
CA HIS A 150 -0.52 11.97 14.38
C HIS A 150 -1.13 13.09 13.53
N SER A 151 -0.28 13.84 12.81
CA SER A 151 -0.70 15.03 12.05
C SER A 151 -1.20 14.76 10.64
N LEU A 152 -1.10 13.52 10.13
CA LEU A 152 -1.54 13.21 8.77
C LEU A 152 -3.06 13.19 8.71
N THR A 153 -3.66 14.05 7.89
CA THR A 153 -5.12 14.18 7.78
C THR A 153 -5.59 14.07 6.33
N GLY A 154 -6.88 13.92 6.13
CA GLY A 154 -7.47 13.67 4.83
C GLY A 154 -7.31 12.20 4.44
N ASN A 155 -6.75 11.88 3.29
CA ASN A 155 -6.56 10.50 2.87
C ASN A 155 -5.13 10.01 3.18
N VAL A 156 -5.02 8.76 3.62
CA VAL A 156 -3.76 8.05 3.87
C VAL A 156 -3.72 6.83 2.94
N CYS A 157 -2.89 6.92 1.88
CA CYS A 157 -2.82 5.90 0.84
C CYS A 157 -1.61 4.96 0.97
N PRO A 158 -0.41 5.44 1.37
CA PRO A 158 0.74 4.56 1.52
C PRO A 158 0.51 3.46 2.55
N SER A 159 0.98 2.27 2.24
CA SER A 159 0.91 1.11 3.14
C SER A 159 1.87 1.27 4.32
N VAL A 160 1.62 0.51 5.37
CA VAL A 160 2.46 0.48 6.57
C VAL A 160 3.83 -0.11 6.25
N LEU A 161 4.90 0.53 6.74
CA LEU A 161 6.26 0.02 6.69
C LEU A 161 6.77 -0.22 8.11
N VAL A 162 7.49 -1.32 8.30
CA VAL A 162 8.09 -1.65 9.61
C VAL A 162 9.49 -2.20 9.43
N ARG A 163 10.40 -1.79 10.32
CA ARG A 163 11.72 -2.36 10.49
C ARG A 163 12.17 -2.22 11.96
N ASP A 164 12.72 -3.27 12.52
CA ASP A 164 13.36 -3.24 13.85
C ASP A 164 12.49 -2.61 14.95
N GLN A 165 11.21 -2.98 15.04
CA GLN A 165 10.25 -2.45 16.01
C GLN A 165 9.91 -0.95 15.78
N ILE A 166 10.20 -0.43 14.59
CA ILE A 166 9.85 0.95 14.19
C ILE A 166 8.85 0.88 13.04
N VAL A 167 7.72 1.55 13.20
CA VAL A 167 6.75 1.76 12.14
C VAL A 167 6.97 3.12 11.48
N PHE A 168 6.88 3.14 10.17
CA PHE A 168 6.95 4.36 9.37
C PHE A 168 5.59 4.59 8.71
N GLY A 169 5.06 5.81 8.89
CA GLY A 169 3.82 6.25 8.27
C GLY A 169 4.04 7.43 7.35
N PHE A 170 3.35 7.40 6.22
CA PHE A 170 3.38 8.45 5.19
C PHE A 170 1.96 8.79 4.76
N GLY A 171 1.77 9.96 4.19
CA GLY A 171 0.51 10.32 3.55
C GLY A 171 -0.02 11.68 3.97
N GLY A 172 -1.37 11.76 3.94
CA GLY A 172 -2.12 12.95 4.26
C GLY A 172 -2.35 13.85 3.06
N PHE A 173 -3.50 14.52 3.10
CA PHE A 173 -3.89 15.58 2.16
C PHE A 173 -4.30 16.79 2.96
N ARG A 174 -3.75 17.96 2.68
CA ARG A 174 -3.80 19.22 3.44
C ARG A 174 -2.81 19.22 4.63
N SER A 175 -2.83 18.26 5.54
CA SER A 175 -1.75 18.03 6.48
C SER A 175 -1.05 16.73 6.09
N SER A 176 0.02 16.86 5.33
CA SER A 176 0.82 15.75 4.80
C SER A 176 2.19 15.68 5.46
N GLY A 177 2.80 14.51 5.47
CA GLY A 177 4.11 14.29 6.03
C GLY A 177 4.44 12.82 6.20
N SER A 178 5.35 12.56 7.12
CA SER A 178 5.74 11.22 7.54
C SER A 178 6.18 11.20 8.99
N PHE A 179 6.22 10.01 9.56
CA PHE A 179 6.71 9.79 10.92
C PHE A 179 7.37 8.42 11.06
N ALA A 180 8.24 8.30 12.06
CA ALA A 180 8.66 7.02 12.62
C ALA A 180 8.24 6.93 14.07
N MET A 181 7.71 5.78 14.50
CA MET A 181 7.22 5.53 15.83
C MET A 181 7.69 4.17 16.32
N LYS A 182 8.03 4.07 17.60
CA LYS A 182 8.34 2.79 18.24
C LYS A 182 7.06 1.96 18.40
N LEU A 183 7.16 0.67 18.08
CA LEU A 183 6.06 -0.27 18.31
C LEU A 183 6.01 -0.71 19.78
N GLY A 184 4.79 -0.91 20.29
CA GLY A 184 4.54 -1.43 21.63
C GLY A 184 3.74 -0.47 22.49
N GLY A 185 3.54 -0.85 23.74
CA GLY A 185 2.73 -0.09 24.70
C GLY A 185 1.27 -0.56 24.75
N ARG A 186 0.45 0.20 25.51
CA ARG A 186 -0.98 -0.06 25.72
C ARG A 186 -1.76 1.24 25.85
N GLY A 187 -3.00 1.24 25.37
CA GLY A 187 -3.86 2.42 25.42
C GLY A 187 -3.39 3.55 24.52
N GLU A 188 -3.59 4.79 24.91
CA GLU A 188 -3.14 5.96 24.17
C GLU A 188 -1.63 6.16 24.36
N LEU A 189 -0.90 6.26 23.26
CA LEU A 189 0.54 6.53 23.28
C LEU A 189 0.79 8.01 23.06
N GLY A 190 1.69 8.56 23.88
CA GLY A 190 2.07 9.97 23.84
C GLY A 190 3.06 10.30 22.72
N LYS A 191 3.47 11.57 22.68
CA LYS A 191 4.43 12.07 21.68
C LYS A 191 5.82 11.43 21.77
N ASP A 192 6.17 10.88 22.89
CA ASP A 192 7.42 10.16 23.18
C ASP A 192 7.52 8.81 22.47
N ALA A 193 6.41 8.28 21.96
CA ALA A 193 6.41 7.13 21.07
C ALA A 193 7.02 7.45 19.69
N PHE A 194 6.94 8.72 19.23
CA PHE A 194 7.49 9.13 17.95
C PHE A 194 8.99 9.39 18.07
N ILE A 195 9.76 8.75 17.16
CA ILE A 195 11.20 8.97 17.03
C ILE A 195 11.45 10.28 16.28
N TRP A 196 10.69 10.47 15.20
CA TRP A 196 10.71 11.70 14.42
C TRP A 196 9.39 11.91 13.66
N GLN A 197 9.15 13.17 13.27
CA GLN A 197 8.10 13.57 12.35
C GLN A 197 8.70 14.54 11.32
N SER A 198 8.29 14.41 10.05
CA SER A 198 8.83 15.17 8.93
C SER A 198 7.73 15.68 8.01
N ARG A 199 8.04 16.74 7.26
CA ARG A 199 7.18 17.25 6.18
C ARG A 199 7.39 16.51 4.85
N ALA A 200 8.44 15.69 4.75
CA ALA A 200 8.63 14.80 3.61
C ALA A 200 7.45 13.84 3.51
N SER A 201 6.75 13.79 2.39
CA SER A 201 5.54 13.01 2.25
C SER A 201 5.48 12.25 0.94
N SER A 202 4.82 11.10 0.97
CA SER A 202 4.33 10.41 -0.20
C SER A 202 2.80 10.44 -0.19
N TYR A 203 2.18 10.84 -1.28
CA TYR A 203 0.73 10.98 -1.35
C TYR A 203 0.03 9.64 -1.57
N VAL A 204 0.48 8.87 -2.57
CA VAL A 204 -0.11 7.57 -2.95
C VAL A 204 0.90 6.45 -2.82
N ALA A 205 2.09 6.60 -3.41
CA ALA A 205 3.11 5.56 -3.44
C ALA A 205 3.63 5.21 -2.03
N THR A 206 3.74 3.94 -1.73
CA THR A 206 4.42 3.47 -0.51
C THR A 206 5.93 3.58 -0.73
N PRO A 207 6.69 4.29 0.13
CA PRO A 207 8.14 4.35 0.01
C PRO A 207 8.81 2.98 0.10
N LEU A 208 9.95 2.83 -0.56
CA LEU A 208 10.84 1.68 -0.42
C LEU A 208 11.75 1.89 0.79
N LEU A 209 11.67 1.01 1.76
CA LEU A 209 12.59 0.97 2.89
C LEU A 209 13.71 -0.02 2.59
N HIS A 210 14.93 0.48 2.44
CA HIS A 210 16.13 -0.31 2.21
C HIS A 210 17.26 0.18 3.12
N GLU A 211 17.83 -0.71 3.92
CA GLU A 211 18.78 -0.34 4.97
C GLU A 211 18.28 0.84 5.81
N ASP A 212 19.05 1.91 5.98
CA ASP A 212 18.64 3.11 6.72
C ASP A 212 18.09 4.22 5.80
N HIS A 213 17.50 3.84 4.65
CA HIS A 213 16.98 4.78 3.67
C HIS A 213 15.52 4.47 3.32
N LEU A 214 14.74 5.54 3.19
CA LEU A 214 13.38 5.51 2.64
C LEU A 214 13.39 6.27 1.32
N HIS A 215 13.14 5.56 0.21
CA HIS A 215 13.16 6.07 -1.15
C HIS A 215 11.76 6.09 -1.74
N TRP A 216 11.38 7.15 -2.41
CA TRP A 216 10.17 7.18 -3.23
C TRP A 216 10.24 8.24 -4.32
N LEU A 217 9.37 8.10 -5.29
CA LEU A 217 9.07 9.11 -6.28
C LEU A 217 7.67 9.63 -5.99
N ASP A 218 7.53 10.93 -5.71
CA ASP A 218 6.23 11.49 -5.37
C ASP A 218 5.35 11.70 -6.62
N ASP A 219 4.07 11.96 -6.40
CA ASP A 219 3.07 12.16 -7.44
C ASP A 219 3.35 13.38 -8.35
N ARG A 220 4.34 14.21 -8.02
CA ARG A 220 4.80 15.34 -8.81
C ARG A 220 6.11 15.09 -9.55
N GLY A 221 6.66 13.89 -9.46
CA GLY A 221 7.89 13.50 -10.12
C GLY A 221 9.17 13.96 -9.42
N ILE A 222 9.13 14.07 -8.10
CA ILE A 222 10.28 14.39 -7.28
C ILE A 222 10.73 13.11 -6.57
N ALA A 223 11.98 12.72 -6.79
CA ALA A 223 12.62 11.64 -6.06
C ALA A 223 13.10 12.14 -4.69
N TRP A 224 12.78 11.37 -3.67
CA TRP A 224 13.13 11.62 -2.30
C TRP A 224 13.97 10.50 -1.72
N CYS A 225 14.88 10.86 -0.84
CA CYS A 225 15.49 9.95 0.10
C CYS A 225 15.55 10.62 1.47
N ILE A 226 15.03 9.96 2.49
CA ILE A 226 15.24 10.35 3.88
C ILE A 226 15.90 9.21 4.64
N ARG A 227 16.66 9.57 5.69
CA ARG A 227 17.24 8.59 6.59
C ARG A 227 16.13 8.03 7.51
N ALA A 228 16.02 6.71 7.59
CA ALA A 228 14.95 6.08 8.35
C ALA A 228 15.11 6.25 9.87
N SER A 229 16.35 6.33 10.37
CA SER A 229 16.65 6.45 11.80
C SER A 229 16.30 7.81 12.41
N ASP A 230 16.37 8.91 11.65
CA ASP A 230 16.17 10.27 12.16
C ASP A 230 15.27 11.18 11.31
N GLY A 231 14.76 10.68 10.17
CA GLY A 231 13.90 11.42 9.25
C GLY A 231 14.60 12.54 8.46
N LYS A 232 15.94 12.60 8.49
CA LYS A 232 16.73 13.62 7.78
C LYS A 232 16.62 13.45 6.27
N GLU A 233 16.27 14.54 5.58
CA GLU A 233 16.33 14.60 4.11
C GLU A 233 17.78 14.45 3.65
N LEU A 234 18.03 13.45 2.81
CA LEU A 234 19.35 13.19 2.19
C LEU A 234 19.39 13.77 0.78
N TYR A 235 18.33 13.56 0.01
CA TYR A 235 18.10 14.27 -1.24
C TYR A 235 16.63 14.47 -1.55
N ARG A 236 16.36 15.48 -2.36
CA ARG A 236 15.09 15.82 -2.96
C ARG A 236 15.34 16.39 -4.35
N GLN A 237 15.09 15.61 -5.39
CA GLN A 237 15.49 15.95 -6.75
C GLN A 237 14.37 15.69 -7.75
N ARG A 238 14.10 16.64 -8.64
CA ARG A 238 13.19 16.39 -9.77
C ARG A 238 13.84 15.40 -10.73
N VAL A 239 13.06 14.37 -11.12
CA VAL A 239 13.54 13.38 -12.08
C VAL A 239 13.35 13.93 -13.50
N GLU A 240 14.44 13.97 -14.25
CA GLU A 240 14.41 14.35 -15.66
C GLU A 240 13.65 13.30 -16.49
N GLY A 241 12.98 13.72 -17.55
CA GLY A 241 12.19 12.82 -18.40
C GLY A 241 10.76 12.55 -17.95
N LEU A 242 10.37 12.99 -16.74
CA LEU A 242 8.98 12.95 -16.29
C LEU A 242 8.20 14.20 -16.72
N GLN A 243 6.96 13.99 -17.10
CA GLN A 243 6.04 15.11 -17.40
C GLN A 243 5.91 16.03 -16.18
N ALA A 244 5.92 17.33 -16.44
CA ALA A 244 5.84 18.34 -15.38
C ALA A 244 4.41 18.60 -14.87
N THR A 245 3.40 18.16 -15.62
CA THR A 245 1.97 18.39 -15.34
C THR A 245 1.24 17.06 -15.13
N GLY A 246 0.08 17.12 -14.51
CA GLY A 246 -0.65 15.94 -14.09
C GLY A 246 0.01 15.29 -12.86
N ARG A 247 -0.29 14.09 -12.55
CA ARG A 247 0.37 13.30 -11.49
C ARG A 247 1.09 12.13 -12.16
N PRO A 248 2.37 12.30 -12.54
CA PRO A 248 3.06 11.31 -13.37
C PRO A 248 3.36 9.99 -12.64
N VAL A 249 3.18 9.91 -11.33
CA VAL A 249 3.53 8.71 -10.55
C VAL A 249 2.45 8.37 -9.54
N TYR A 250 1.95 7.14 -9.61
CA TYR A 250 1.10 6.52 -8.60
C TYR A 250 1.65 5.19 -8.08
N ALA A 251 2.43 4.49 -8.91
CA ALA A 251 3.06 3.24 -8.55
C ALA A 251 4.06 3.39 -7.39
N SER A 252 4.12 2.41 -6.52
CA SER A 252 5.16 2.31 -5.51
C SER A 252 6.47 1.80 -6.13
N PRO A 253 7.63 2.23 -5.62
CA PRO A 253 8.92 1.67 -6.04
C PRO A 253 9.09 0.23 -5.57
N VAL A 254 9.87 -0.55 -6.32
CA VAL A 254 10.30 -1.90 -5.95
C VAL A 254 11.81 -2.03 -5.99
N LEU A 255 12.36 -2.85 -5.10
CA LEU A 255 13.78 -3.16 -5.06
C LEU A 255 14.14 -4.14 -6.19
N ALA A 256 15.17 -3.83 -6.98
CA ALA A 256 15.69 -4.64 -8.07
C ALA A 256 17.22 -4.77 -7.96
N GLY A 257 17.68 -5.71 -7.15
CA GLY A 257 19.12 -5.87 -6.89
C GLY A 257 19.70 -4.68 -6.13
N ASP A 258 20.59 -3.94 -6.77
CA ASP A 258 21.31 -2.77 -6.22
C ASP A 258 20.68 -1.41 -6.58
N HIS A 259 19.48 -1.43 -7.16
CA HIS A 259 18.72 -0.24 -7.55
C HIS A 259 17.24 -0.41 -7.28
N TRP A 260 16.46 0.62 -7.46
CA TRP A 260 15.02 0.58 -7.36
C TRP A 260 14.34 1.04 -8.64
N LEU A 261 13.20 0.40 -8.94
CA LEU A 261 12.40 0.66 -10.12
C LEU A 261 11.08 1.32 -9.72
N VAL A 262 10.64 2.28 -10.51
CA VAL A 262 9.33 2.91 -10.36
C VAL A 262 8.75 3.25 -11.73
N PRO A 263 7.55 2.75 -12.06
CA PRO A 263 6.84 3.17 -13.25
C PRO A 263 6.31 4.60 -13.08
N SER A 264 6.43 5.39 -14.14
CA SER A 264 5.57 6.55 -14.33
C SER A 264 4.35 6.15 -15.14
N ARG A 265 3.31 6.95 -15.05
CA ARG A 265 2.06 6.69 -15.78
C ARG A 265 2.26 6.69 -17.30
N TRP A 266 3.14 7.56 -17.82
CA TRP A 266 3.25 7.81 -19.26
C TRP A 266 4.68 7.82 -19.80
N ASP A 267 5.68 7.93 -18.91
CA ASP A 267 7.06 8.20 -19.31
C ASP A 267 7.98 6.97 -19.21
N GLY A 268 7.40 5.79 -18.88
CA GLY A 268 8.13 4.54 -18.75
C GLY A 268 8.54 4.23 -17.32
N VAL A 269 9.47 3.30 -17.15
CA VAL A 269 10.00 2.82 -15.88
C VAL A 269 11.36 3.45 -15.62
N PHE A 270 11.49 4.11 -14.49
CA PHE A 270 12.73 4.74 -14.05
C PHE A 270 13.50 3.79 -13.13
N ALA A 271 14.80 3.64 -13.38
CA ALA A 271 15.74 2.94 -12.51
C ALA A 271 16.60 3.95 -11.80
N LEU A 272 16.64 3.93 -10.47
CA LEU A 272 17.40 4.85 -9.63
C LEU A 272 18.33 4.08 -8.70
N ALA A 273 19.51 4.64 -8.43
CA ALA A 273 20.46 4.05 -7.50
C ALA A 273 19.93 4.10 -6.05
N LEU A 274 20.26 3.09 -5.27
CA LEU A 274 20.11 3.11 -3.83
C LEU A 274 21.13 4.05 -3.17
N GLY A 275 20.87 4.45 -1.92
CA GLY A 275 21.81 5.23 -1.12
C GLY A 275 21.43 6.69 -0.94
N SER A 276 22.36 7.48 -0.41
CA SER A 276 22.12 8.84 0.08
C SER A 276 22.27 9.93 -0.98
N THR A 277 22.66 9.57 -2.22
CA THR A 277 22.88 10.50 -3.33
C THR A 277 21.96 10.15 -4.49
N PHE A 278 21.29 11.15 -5.05
CA PHE A 278 20.41 10.94 -6.21
C PHE A 278 21.24 10.56 -7.45
N GLN A 279 20.84 9.47 -8.10
CA GLN A 279 21.35 9.08 -9.40
C GLN A 279 20.26 8.38 -10.21
N LEU A 280 19.89 8.95 -11.35
CA LEU A 280 19.06 8.30 -12.36
C LEU A 280 19.96 7.39 -13.20
N LEU A 281 19.67 6.09 -13.20
CA LEU A 281 20.45 5.08 -13.93
C LEU A 281 19.90 4.86 -15.34
N ALA A 282 18.57 4.76 -15.46
CA ALA A 282 17.93 4.51 -16.73
C ALA A 282 16.46 4.96 -16.74
N GLN A 283 15.95 5.21 -17.93
CA GLN A 283 14.54 5.35 -18.24
C GLN A 283 14.22 4.38 -19.37
N ASN A 284 13.33 3.43 -19.10
CA ASN A 284 12.93 2.39 -20.06
C ASN A 284 11.47 2.54 -20.43
N ARG A 285 11.13 2.32 -21.69
CA ARG A 285 9.75 2.39 -22.18
C ARG A 285 9.36 1.08 -22.83
N ILE A 286 8.09 0.70 -22.70
CA ILE A 286 7.52 -0.38 -23.51
C ILE A 286 7.15 0.22 -24.87
N PRO A 287 7.73 -0.28 -25.96
CA PRO A 287 7.35 0.17 -27.31
C PRO A 287 5.86 -0.09 -27.55
N ASP A 288 5.21 0.81 -28.27
CA ASP A 288 3.85 0.67 -28.77
C ASP A 288 2.73 0.54 -27.72
N ASP A 289 3.05 0.81 -26.42
CA ASP A 289 2.05 0.92 -25.37
C ASP A 289 2.01 2.36 -24.83
N ALA A 290 1.01 3.11 -25.26
CA ALA A 290 0.74 4.49 -24.82
C ALA A 290 -0.32 4.56 -23.70
N SER A 291 -0.72 3.43 -23.12
CA SER A 291 -1.68 3.39 -22.02
C SER A 291 -1.02 3.72 -20.68
N ASP A 292 -1.84 3.95 -19.64
CA ASP A 292 -1.35 4.32 -18.32
C ASP A 292 -0.72 3.12 -17.58
N PHE A 293 0.39 3.36 -16.88
CA PHE A 293 1.07 2.42 -15.99
C PHE A 293 0.93 2.86 -14.53
N ASN A 294 -0.18 2.51 -13.90
CA ASN A 294 -0.50 2.91 -12.51
C ASN A 294 -0.12 1.85 -11.48
N SER A 295 0.19 0.62 -11.92
CA SER A 295 0.42 -0.50 -11.02
C SER A 295 1.86 -0.58 -10.52
N THR A 296 2.03 -0.90 -9.24
CA THR A 296 3.33 -1.29 -8.69
C THR A 296 3.81 -2.57 -9.36
N PRO A 297 5.05 -2.63 -9.88
CA PRO A 297 5.58 -3.83 -10.50
C PRO A 297 5.84 -4.93 -9.47
N ALA A 298 5.94 -6.17 -9.95
CA ALA A 298 6.39 -7.29 -9.13
C ALA A 298 7.65 -7.90 -9.75
N ILE A 299 8.55 -8.39 -8.90
CA ILE A 299 9.78 -9.06 -9.32
C ILE A 299 9.77 -10.46 -8.70
N ASP A 300 9.87 -11.49 -9.53
CA ASP A 300 9.98 -12.89 -9.10
C ASP A 300 10.97 -13.64 -10.01
N ARG A 301 11.90 -14.38 -9.42
CA ARG A 301 12.86 -15.27 -10.10
C ARG A 301 13.57 -14.65 -11.31
N GLY A 302 13.92 -13.38 -11.22
CA GLY A 302 14.60 -12.63 -12.29
C GLY A 302 13.66 -12.14 -13.40
N GLU A 303 12.36 -12.24 -13.21
CA GLU A 303 11.33 -11.65 -14.05
C GLU A 303 10.77 -10.38 -13.45
N LEU A 304 10.54 -9.37 -14.28
CA LEU A 304 9.81 -8.16 -13.92
C LEU A 304 8.41 -8.25 -14.52
N LEU A 305 7.39 -8.29 -13.68
CA LEU A 305 6.00 -8.19 -14.08
C LEU A 305 5.58 -6.72 -14.02
N LEU A 306 5.24 -6.17 -15.17
CA LEU A 306 4.81 -4.78 -15.34
C LEU A 306 3.43 -4.75 -15.98
N ARG A 307 2.50 -3.99 -15.40
CA ARG A 307 1.13 -3.90 -15.90
C ARG A 307 0.81 -2.48 -16.35
N SER A 308 0.32 -2.35 -17.58
CA SER A 308 -0.41 -1.18 -18.06
C SER A 308 -1.93 -1.37 -17.91
N ASN A 309 -2.71 -0.37 -18.29
CA ASN A 309 -4.18 -0.51 -18.33
C ASN A 309 -4.67 -1.56 -19.35
N GLN A 310 -3.82 -2.00 -20.26
CA GLN A 310 -4.18 -2.93 -21.36
C GLN A 310 -3.47 -4.27 -21.25
N THR A 311 -2.22 -4.31 -20.74
CA THR A 311 -1.36 -5.50 -20.89
C THR A 311 -0.58 -5.77 -19.60
N LEU A 312 -0.44 -7.05 -19.27
CA LEU A 312 0.52 -7.54 -18.28
C LEU A 312 1.76 -8.05 -19.02
N TYR A 313 2.88 -7.38 -18.82
CA TYR A 313 4.18 -7.71 -19.37
C TYR A 313 4.98 -8.58 -18.41
N CYS A 314 5.66 -9.61 -18.94
CA CYS A 314 6.67 -10.38 -18.24
C CYS A 314 8.02 -10.15 -18.94
N LEU A 315 8.90 -9.42 -18.29
CA LEU A 315 10.20 -9.03 -18.84
C LEU A 315 11.30 -9.86 -18.18
N ARG A 316 12.18 -10.45 -18.98
CA ARG A 316 13.36 -11.20 -18.56
C ARG A 316 14.62 -10.60 -19.16
N SER A 317 15.74 -10.71 -18.46
CA SER A 317 17.02 -10.47 -19.10
C SER A 317 17.34 -11.61 -20.06
N ASP A 318 17.74 -11.30 -21.29
CA ASP A 318 18.34 -12.27 -22.19
C ASP A 318 19.74 -12.63 -21.67
N THR A 319 19.85 -13.40 -20.60
CA THR A 319 21.09 -14.06 -20.25
C THR A 319 21.29 -15.19 -21.23
N LYS A 320 21.91 -14.89 -22.39
CA LYS A 320 22.61 -15.94 -23.13
C LYS A 320 23.74 -16.40 -22.22
N SER A 321 23.53 -17.60 -21.61
CA SER A 321 24.58 -18.38 -20.94
C SER A 321 25.76 -18.65 -21.86
#